data_3f572db8f306c02896c0f6a95b41ed12
#
_entry.id   3f572db8f306c02896c0f6a95b41ed12
#
_cell.length_a   1.000
_cell.length_b   1.000
_cell.length_c   1.000
_cell.angle_alpha   90.00
_cell.angle_beta   90.00
_cell.angle_gamma   90.00
#
_symmetry.space_group_name_H-M   'P 1'
#
loop_
_entity.id
_entity.type
_entity.pdbx_description
1 polymer ?
#
loop_
_entity_poly.entity_id
_entity_poly.type
_entity_poly.pdbx_seq_one_letter_code
_entity_poly.pdbx_strand_id
1 'polypeptide(L)'
;MNNELKTKLKELGMKKIQQLFGETEFASEILEFANLFLEDASIFPHLHDAYRHQLDSLEVTSQGIDIFYRKEQEVHTISFLDKRFSLDDASYVSFLTYSIDLMREVLPLGTVVELDPRYFKPGESASEPIKVVITGRFIFPENYRSYFPYSGVVYPFGELNKRNTIHFTYPLIQKVVHMGYQDEMEQSYDYLMKEELILDKGITSIEFSDKDMRRIQNLSSRGKVSDHAIV
;
A
#
# COMPACT_ATOMS: atom_id res chain seq x y z
N MET A 1 0.29 4.95 15.26
CA MET A 1 1.21 6.13 15.27
C MET A 1 0.57 7.23 16.10
N ASN A 2 1.37 7.99 16.88
CA ASN A 2 0.85 9.12 17.65
C ASN A 2 0.45 10.30 16.72
N ASN A 3 -0.41 11.19 17.23
CA ASN A 3 -0.97 12.27 16.41
C ASN A 3 0.10 13.24 15.87
N GLU A 4 1.17 13.49 16.62
CA GLU A 4 2.25 14.39 16.19
C GLU A 4 2.99 13.85 14.96
N LEU A 5 3.40 12.58 14.98
CA LEU A 5 4.06 11.94 13.84
C LEU A 5 3.13 11.82 12.62
N LYS A 6 1.84 11.56 12.87
CA LYS A 6 0.83 11.51 11.80
C LYS A 6 0.66 12.86 11.11
N THR A 7 0.60 13.94 11.90
CA THR A 7 0.55 15.31 11.36
C THR A 7 1.81 15.65 10.55
N LYS A 8 2.99 15.30 11.05
CA LYS A 8 4.25 15.48 10.30
C LYS A 8 4.26 14.71 8.97
N LEU A 9 3.81 13.45 8.96
CA LEU A 9 3.68 12.69 7.71
C LEU A 9 2.70 13.34 6.74
N LYS A 10 1.56 13.84 7.22
CA LYS A 10 0.62 14.58 6.38
C LYS A 10 1.27 15.82 5.75
N GLU A 11 1.98 16.63 6.54
CA GLU A 11 2.68 17.82 6.03
C GLU A 11 3.71 17.46 4.95
N LEU A 12 4.48 16.39 5.17
CA LEU A 12 5.45 15.90 4.19
C LEU A 12 4.75 15.34 2.95
N GLY A 13 3.65 14.61 3.12
CA GLY A 13 2.82 14.12 2.03
C GLY A 13 2.24 15.26 1.17
N MET A 14 1.73 16.30 1.82
CA MET A 14 1.25 17.50 1.12
C MET A 14 2.35 18.20 0.32
N LYS A 15 3.57 18.31 0.88
CA LYS A 15 4.73 18.84 0.14
C LYS A 15 5.07 17.97 -1.07
N LYS A 16 5.02 16.65 -0.92
CA LYS A 16 5.28 15.72 -2.03
C LYS A 16 4.24 15.85 -3.14
N ILE A 17 2.96 15.92 -2.79
CA ILE A 17 1.86 16.12 -3.75
C ILE A 17 2.01 17.49 -4.44
N GLN A 18 2.35 18.54 -3.70
CA GLN A 18 2.65 19.86 -4.28
C GLN A 18 3.82 19.80 -5.27
N GLN A 19 4.88 19.05 -4.98
CA GLN A 19 6.02 18.89 -5.89
C GLN A 19 5.64 18.15 -7.18
N LEU A 20 4.76 17.15 -7.08
CA LEU A 20 4.36 16.33 -8.23
C LEU A 20 3.30 17.01 -9.10
N PHE A 21 2.37 17.75 -8.50
CA PHE A 21 1.17 18.24 -9.18
C PHE A 21 1.00 19.76 -9.13
N GLY A 22 1.87 20.48 -8.43
CA GLY A 22 1.71 21.94 -8.21
C GLY A 22 1.78 22.80 -9.45
N GLU A 23 2.31 22.28 -10.57
CA GLU A 23 2.36 22.97 -11.86
C GLU A 23 1.30 22.46 -12.85
N THR A 24 0.42 21.56 -12.43
CA THR A 24 -0.66 21.04 -13.28
C THR A 24 -1.86 21.99 -13.31
N GLU A 25 -2.69 21.86 -14.33
CA GLU A 25 -3.95 22.64 -14.46
C GLU A 25 -4.88 22.49 -13.24
N PHE A 26 -4.85 21.31 -12.58
CA PHE A 26 -5.71 21.00 -11.45
C PHE A 26 -4.99 21.02 -10.09
N ALA A 27 -3.87 21.74 -10.00
CA ALA A 27 -3.05 21.77 -8.77
C ALA A 27 -3.86 22.13 -7.51
N SER A 28 -4.73 23.11 -7.61
CA SER A 28 -5.56 23.60 -6.49
C SER A 28 -6.52 22.52 -5.99
N GLU A 29 -7.22 21.84 -6.90
CA GLU A 29 -8.22 20.82 -6.61
C GLU A 29 -7.55 19.55 -6.05
N ILE A 30 -6.41 19.15 -6.60
CA ILE A 30 -5.62 18.00 -6.13
C ILE A 30 -5.14 18.24 -4.70
N LEU A 31 -4.59 19.42 -4.43
CA LEU A 31 -4.10 19.78 -3.10
C LEU A 31 -5.24 19.87 -2.08
N GLU A 32 -6.38 20.42 -2.47
CA GLU A 32 -7.53 20.48 -1.58
C GLU A 32 -8.09 19.09 -1.28
N PHE A 33 -8.21 18.22 -2.28
CA PHE A 33 -8.62 16.83 -2.09
C PHE A 33 -7.66 16.10 -1.14
N ALA A 34 -6.36 16.24 -1.37
CA ALA A 34 -5.34 15.65 -0.50
C ALA A 34 -5.45 16.20 0.94
N ASN A 35 -5.60 17.50 1.11
CA ASN A 35 -5.71 18.11 2.44
C ASN A 35 -6.94 17.60 3.21
N LEU A 36 -8.07 17.38 2.52
CA LEU A 36 -9.30 16.85 3.14
C LEU A 36 -9.16 15.37 3.51
N PHE A 37 -8.59 14.55 2.63
CA PHE A 37 -8.72 13.10 2.72
C PHE A 37 -7.43 12.33 3.00
N LEU A 38 -6.25 12.96 3.04
CA LEU A 38 -4.99 12.24 3.19
C LEU A 38 -4.92 11.43 4.51
N GLU A 39 -5.58 11.89 5.56
CA GLU A 39 -5.69 11.17 6.84
C GLU A 39 -6.83 10.15 6.88
N ASP A 40 -7.69 10.12 5.87
CA ASP A 40 -8.73 9.11 5.76
C ASP A 40 -8.15 7.82 5.18
N ALA A 41 -8.01 6.82 6.04
CA ALA A 41 -7.41 5.55 5.68
C ALA A 41 -8.22 4.74 4.65
N SER A 42 -9.42 5.16 4.28
CA SER A 42 -10.32 4.41 3.39
C SER A 42 -10.36 4.92 1.96
N ILE A 43 -10.33 6.23 1.75
CA ILE A 43 -10.62 6.84 0.44
C ILE A 43 -9.60 6.42 -0.63
N PHE A 44 -8.32 6.62 -0.38
CA PHE A 44 -7.30 6.28 -1.36
C PHE A 44 -7.22 4.77 -1.66
N PRO A 45 -7.34 3.86 -0.66
CA PRO A 45 -7.49 2.43 -0.94
C PRO A 45 -8.70 2.08 -1.78
N HIS A 46 -9.89 2.68 -1.57
CA HIS A 46 -11.05 2.44 -2.40
C HIS A 46 -10.84 2.90 -3.86
N LEU A 47 -10.22 4.07 -4.04
CA LEU A 47 -9.87 4.56 -5.38
C LEU A 47 -8.83 3.64 -6.06
N HIS A 48 -7.85 3.12 -5.30
CA HIS A 48 -6.87 2.18 -5.80
C HIS A 48 -7.48 0.81 -6.16
N ASP A 49 -8.42 0.32 -5.36
CA ASP A 49 -9.15 -0.91 -5.65
C ASP A 49 -10.02 -0.77 -6.91
N ALA A 50 -10.68 0.39 -7.10
CA ALA A 50 -11.40 0.69 -8.34
C ALA A 50 -10.47 0.66 -9.56
N TYR A 51 -9.27 1.24 -9.44
CA TYR A 51 -8.24 1.20 -10.48
C TYR A 51 -7.80 -0.24 -10.79
N ARG A 52 -7.46 -1.02 -9.77
CA ARG A 52 -6.99 -2.41 -9.93
C ARG A 52 -8.04 -3.33 -10.56
N HIS A 53 -9.31 -3.13 -10.22
CA HIS A 53 -10.42 -3.92 -10.76
C HIS A 53 -10.98 -3.33 -12.06
N GLN A 54 -10.34 -2.29 -12.61
CA GLN A 54 -10.74 -1.63 -13.86
C GLN A 54 -12.20 -1.17 -13.85
N LEU A 55 -12.66 -0.63 -12.73
CA LEU A 55 -14.01 -0.07 -12.63
C LEU A 55 -14.09 1.27 -13.37
N ASP A 56 -15.16 1.46 -14.15
CA ASP A 56 -15.39 2.70 -14.87
C ASP A 56 -15.86 3.84 -13.96
N SER A 57 -16.43 3.51 -12.80
CA SER A 57 -16.89 4.48 -11.81
C SER A 57 -16.93 3.90 -10.40
N LEU A 58 -16.80 4.79 -9.41
CA LEU A 58 -16.98 4.49 -8.00
C LEU A 58 -17.61 5.70 -7.32
N GLU A 59 -18.52 5.47 -6.40
CA GLU A 59 -19.09 6.48 -5.51
C GLU A 59 -18.76 6.06 -4.06
N VAL A 60 -18.17 6.95 -3.30
CA VAL A 60 -17.88 6.77 -1.87
C VAL A 60 -18.15 8.07 -1.11
N THR A 61 -18.55 7.94 0.15
CA THR A 61 -18.78 9.09 1.04
C THR A 61 -17.77 9.07 2.17
N SER A 62 -17.11 10.17 2.43
CA SER A 62 -16.22 10.37 3.58
C SER A 62 -16.46 11.74 4.21
N GLN A 63 -16.53 11.78 5.54
CA GLN A 63 -16.72 13.00 6.33
C GLN A 63 -17.96 13.82 5.88
N GLY A 64 -19.00 13.14 5.35
CA GLY A 64 -20.19 13.79 4.81
C GLY A 64 -20.00 14.41 3.42
N ILE A 65 -18.90 14.13 2.74
CA ILE A 65 -18.61 14.58 1.38
C ILE A 65 -18.71 13.37 0.44
N ASP A 66 -19.52 13.50 -0.60
CA ASP A 66 -19.61 12.49 -1.66
C ASP A 66 -18.47 12.69 -2.65
N ILE A 67 -17.81 11.59 -2.98
CA ILE A 67 -16.66 11.52 -3.88
C ILE A 67 -17.04 10.61 -5.03
N PHE A 68 -16.94 11.11 -6.24
CA PHE A 68 -17.24 10.39 -7.46
C PHE A 68 -15.95 10.19 -8.26
N TYR A 69 -15.60 8.96 -8.52
CA TYR A 69 -14.54 8.59 -9.43
C TYR A 69 -15.13 8.11 -10.75
N ARG A 70 -14.51 8.52 -11.86
CA ARG A 70 -14.83 8.06 -13.21
C ARG A 70 -13.58 7.86 -14.04
N LYS A 71 -13.54 6.75 -14.77
CA LYS A 71 -12.50 6.46 -15.75
C LYS A 71 -13.06 6.54 -17.15
N GLU A 72 -12.40 7.30 -18.00
CA GLU A 72 -12.67 7.37 -19.44
C GLU A 72 -11.36 7.16 -20.19
N GLN A 73 -11.20 6.00 -20.81
CA GLN A 73 -9.95 5.56 -21.43
C GLN A 73 -8.79 5.54 -20.39
N GLU A 74 -7.78 6.40 -20.58
CA GLU A 74 -6.62 6.52 -19.68
C GLU A 74 -6.71 7.78 -18.78
N VAL A 75 -7.88 8.40 -18.71
CA VAL A 75 -8.12 9.60 -17.89
C VAL A 75 -8.97 9.21 -16.67
N HIS A 76 -8.48 9.57 -15.51
CA HIS A 76 -9.13 9.35 -14.22
C HIS A 76 -9.62 10.68 -13.66
N THR A 77 -10.92 10.83 -13.48
CA THR A 77 -11.56 12.02 -12.96
C THR A 77 -12.10 11.78 -11.57
N ILE A 78 -11.77 12.65 -10.63
CA ILE A 78 -12.34 12.68 -9.28
C ILE A 78 -13.14 13.97 -9.13
N SER A 79 -14.40 13.84 -8.66
CA SER A 79 -15.27 14.96 -8.32
C SER A 79 -15.64 14.91 -6.84
N PHE A 80 -15.62 16.03 -6.17
CA PHE A 80 -15.95 16.19 -4.76
C PHE A 80 -16.41 17.62 -4.50
N LEU A 81 -17.37 17.81 -3.63
CA LEU A 81 -18.02 19.11 -3.44
C LEU A 81 -18.47 19.69 -4.81
N ASP A 82 -18.05 20.92 -5.12
CA ASP A 82 -18.26 21.60 -6.40
C ASP A 82 -17.04 21.57 -7.33
N LYS A 83 -16.04 20.73 -7.00
CA LYS A 83 -14.73 20.64 -7.65
C LYS A 83 -14.52 19.31 -8.36
N ARG A 84 -13.63 19.35 -9.33
CA ARG A 84 -13.15 18.15 -10.01
C ARG A 84 -11.74 18.33 -10.52
N PHE A 85 -11.01 17.23 -10.62
CA PHE A 85 -9.70 17.18 -11.31
C PHE A 85 -9.58 15.90 -12.11
N SER A 86 -8.72 15.93 -13.11
CA SER A 86 -8.44 14.77 -13.97
C SER A 86 -6.94 14.53 -14.05
N LEU A 87 -6.55 13.27 -14.02
CA LEU A 87 -5.17 12.81 -14.12
C LEU A 87 -5.09 11.73 -15.20
N ASP A 88 -3.97 11.68 -15.93
CA ASP A 88 -3.63 10.51 -16.73
C ASP A 88 -3.29 9.30 -15.83
N ASP A 89 -3.23 8.11 -16.42
CA ASP A 89 -3.00 6.85 -15.71
C ASP A 89 -1.75 6.89 -14.82
N ALA A 90 -0.62 7.38 -15.33
CA ALA A 90 0.64 7.43 -14.58
C ALA A 90 0.58 8.41 -13.41
N SER A 91 0.01 9.58 -13.61
CA SER A 91 -0.19 10.61 -12.59
C SER A 91 -1.18 10.13 -11.52
N TYR A 92 -2.26 9.47 -11.94
CA TYR A 92 -3.25 8.90 -11.03
C TYR A 92 -2.65 7.83 -10.12
N VAL A 93 -1.93 6.87 -10.69
CA VAL A 93 -1.22 5.84 -9.92
C VAL A 93 -0.20 6.46 -8.96
N SER A 94 0.57 7.45 -9.41
CA SER A 94 1.51 8.17 -8.54
C SER A 94 0.81 8.87 -7.37
N PHE A 95 -0.31 9.54 -7.64
CA PHE A 95 -1.10 10.21 -6.61
C PHE A 95 -1.61 9.23 -5.55
N LEU A 96 -2.21 8.10 -5.97
CA LEU A 96 -2.66 7.06 -5.06
C LEU A 96 -1.52 6.43 -4.28
N THR A 97 -0.42 6.10 -4.96
CA THR A 97 0.74 5.43 -4.36
C THR A 97 1.31 6.23 -3.19
N TYR A 98 1.65 7.50 -3.43
CA TYR A 98 2.20 8.34 -2.37
C TYR A 98 1.20 8.58 -1.24
N SER A 99 -0.08 8.76 -1.56
CA SER A 99 -1.13 8.96 -0.55
C SER A 99 -1.33 7.73 0.33
N ILE A 100 -1.37 6.55 -0.26
CA ILE A 100 -1.58 5.30 0.48
C ILE A 100 -0.33 4.89 1.25
N ASP A 101 0.81 4.80 0.57
CA ASP A 101 2.01 4.21 1.13
C ASP A 101 2.58 5.03 2.28
N LEU A 102 2.46 6.37 2.18
CA LEU A 102 2.89 7.28 3.22
C LEU A 102 1.99 7.23 4.46
N MET A 103 0.65 7.23 4.26
CA MET A 103 -0.30 7.38 5.38
C MET A 103 -0.74 6.04 5.98
N ARG A 104 -0.54 4.92 5.28
CA ARG A 104 -0.90 3.59 5.77
C ARG A 104 -0.11 3.25 7.03
N GLU A 105 -0.79 2.82 8.08
CA GLU A 105 -0.11 2.29 9.27
C GLU A 105 0.56 0.96 8.97
N VAL A 106 1.84 0.86 9.32
CA VAL A 106 2.60 -0.39 9.19
C VAL A 106 2.46 -1.20 10.46
N LEU A 107 2.07 -2.46 10.32
CA LEU A 107 1.90 -3.37 11.45
C LEU A 107 3.26 -3.65 12.13
N PRO A 108 3.32 -3.63 13.48
CA PRO A 108 4.57 -3.83 14.20
C PRO A 108 5.06 -5.28 14.15
N LEU A 109 6.33 -5.47 14.48
CA LEU A 109 6.91 -6.81 14.61
C LEU A 109 6.15 -7.64 15.66
N GLY A 110 6.02 -8.94 15.41
CA GLY A 110 5.27 -9.85 16.28
C GLY A 110 3.76 -9.84 16.05
N THR A 111 3.24 -8.99 15.16
CA THR A 111 1.83 -9.04 14.75
C THR A 111 1.54 -10.39 14.08
N VAL A 112 0.43 -11.02 14.45
CA VAL A 112 -0.08 -12.24 13.82
C VAL A 112 -1.22 -11.87 12.88
N VAL A 113 -1.08 -12.24 11.62
CA VAL A 113 -2.07 -11.97 10.57
C VAL A 113 -2.58 -13.26 9.93
N GLU A 114 -3.81 -13.24 9.45
CA GLU A 114 -4.36 -14.25 8.54
C GLU A 114 -4.19 -13.74 7.11
N LEU A 115 -3.52 -14.52 6.26
CA LEU A 115 -3.34 -14.22 4.85
C LEU A 115 -4.35 -14.99 4.01
N ASP A 116 -4.76 -14.40 2.89
CA ASP A 116 -5.70 -14.99 1.95
C ASP A 116 -5.09 -16.25 1.30
N PRO A 117 -5.69 -17.43 1.54
CA PRO A 117 -5.16 -18.70 1.03
C PRO A 117 -5.15 -18.81 -0.49
N ARG A 118 -6.00 -18.04 -1.19
CA ARG A 118 -6.08 -18.06 -2.66
C ARG A 118 -4.76 -17.71 -3.35
N TYR A 119 -3.90 -16.95 -2.68
CA TYR A 119 -2.59 -16.56 -3.20
C TYR A 119 -1.52 -17.66 -3.02
N PHE A 120 -1.73 -18.60 -2.09
CA PHE A 120 -0.76 -19.68 -1.84
C PHE A 120 -1.08 -20.94 -2.63
N LYS A 121 -2.37 -21.18 -2.91
CA LYS A 121 -2.86 -22.38 -3.61
C LYS A 121 -3.95 -22.01 -4.62
N PRO A 122 -3.58 -21.38 -5.74
CA PRO A 122 -4.56 -21.03 -6.78
C PRO A 122 -5.24 -22.29 -7.31
N GLY A 123 -6.58 -22.33 -7.26
CA GLY A 123 -7.38 -23.42 -7.80
C GLY A 123 -7.77 -24.53 -6.81
N GLU A 124 -7.29 -24.51 -5.57
CA GLU A 124 -7.84 -25.35 -4.50
C GLU A 124 -9.06 -24.66 -3.86
N SER A 125 -10.09 -25.46 -3.54
CA SER A 125 -11.24 -24.96 -2.76
C SER A 125 -10.76 -24.40 -1.43
N ALA A 126 -11.37 -23.29 -1.00
CA ALA A 126 -10.97 -22.48 0.16
C ALA A 126 -10.34 -23.30 1.29
N SER A 127 -9.02 -23.28 1.34
CA SER A 127 -8.26 -23.77 2.50
C SER A 127 -8.41 -22.75 3.63
N GLU A 128 -8.19 -23.20 4.87
CA GLU A 128 -8.16 -22.29 6.01
C GLU A 128 -7.11 -21.18 5.81
N PRO A 129 -7.37 -19.95 6.28
CA PRO A 129 -6.39 -18.86 6.22
C PRO A 129 -5.08 -19.25 6.86
N ILE A 130 -3.98 -18.87 6.22
CA ILE A 130 -2.65 -19.14 6.75
C ILE A 130 -2.30 -18.04 7.75
N LYS A 131 -1.97 -18.43 8.99
CA LYS A 131 -1.49 -17.48 10.00
C LYS A 131 0.02 -17.27 9.87
N VAL A 132 0.41 -16.00 9.84
CA VAL A 132 1.81 -15.57 9.72
C VAL A 132 2.14 -14.60 10.83
N VAL A 133 3.30 -14.80 11.45
CA VAL A 133 3.88 -13.84 12.42
C VAL A 133 4.81 -12.92 11.66
N ILE A 134 4.58 -11.61 11.71
CA ILE A 134 5.44 -10.60 11.09
C ILE A 134 6.78 -10.56 11.82
N THR A 135 7.87 -10.83 11.10
CA THR A 135 9.25 -10.83 11.61
C THR A 135 10.14 -9.77 10.97
N GLY A 136 9.66 -9.12 9.90
CA GLY A 136 10.40 -8.05 9.24
C GLY A 136 9.47 -7.10 8.49
N ARG A 137 9.98 -5.88 8.25
CA ARG A 137 9.27 -4.80 7.56
C ARG A 137 10.20 -4.08 6.60
N PHE A 138 9.63 -3.42 5.59
CA PHE A 138 10.38 -2.66 4.59
C PHE A 138 11.50 -3.50 3.96
N ILE A 139 11.16 -4.69 3.45
CA ILE A 139 12.12 -5.66 2.92
C ILE A 139 12.47 -5.33 1.47
N PHE A 140 13.77 -5.14 1.20
CA PHE A 140 14.28 -4.86 -0.14
C PHE A 140 14.86 -6.12 -0.77
N PRO A 141 14.16 -6.72 -1.76
CA PRO A 141 14.75 -7.82 -2.50
C PRO A 141 15.85 -7.30 -3.43
N GLU A 142 16.88 -8.10 -3.66
CA GLU A 142 17.92 -7.78 -4.65
C GLU A 142 17.32 -7.57 -6.05
N ASN A 143 17.77 -6.51 -6.71
CA ASN A 143 17.34 -6.15 -8.07
C ASN A 143 15.90 -5.65 -8.24
N TYR A 144 15.19 -5.30 -7.15
CA TYR A 144 13.91 -4.60 -7.19
C TYR A 144 14.10 -3.11 -6.87
N ARG A 145 13.14 -2.28 -7.33
CA ARG A 145 13.08 -0.84 -7.02
C ARG A 145 11.94 -0.49 -6.07
N SER A 146 11.33 -1.51 -5.50
CA SER A 146 10.25 -1.42 -4.55
C SER A 146 10.54 -2.31 -3.36
N TYR A 147 9.80 -2.15 -2.27
CA TYR A 147 9.96 -2.96 -1.07
C TYR A 147 8.71 -3.80 -0.79
N PHE A 148 8.88 -4.94 -0.10
CA PHE A 148 7.77 -5.63 0.54
C PHE A 148 7.50 -4.99 1.90
N PRO A 149 6.25 -4.59 2.18
CA PRO A 149 5.89 -4.07 3.50
C PRO A 149 6.23 -5.02 4.63
N TYR A 150 6.04 -6.32 4.40
CA TYR A 150 6.18 -7.34 5.44
C TYR A 150 6.97 -8.56 4.98
N SER A 151 7.67 -9.15 5.96
CA SER A 151 8.08 -10.55 5.92
C SER A 151 7.67 -11.24 7.22
N GLY A 152 7.45 -12.55 7.14
CA GLY A 152 7.01 -13.30 8.31
C GLY A 152 7.19 -14.81 8.18
N VAL A 153 6.91 -15.51 9.26
CA VAL A 153 6.99 -16.97 9.36
C VAL A 153 5.62 -17.57 9.67
N VAL A 154 5.37 -18.76 9.14
CA VAL A 154 4.07 -19.44 9.31
C VAL A 154 3.90 -19.91 10.76
N TYR A 155 2.81 -19.49 11.38
CA TYR A 155 2.42 -19.98 12.71
C TYR A 155 1.74 -21.36 12.59
N PRO A 156 1.99 -22.31 13.52
CA PRO A 156 2.89 -22.25 14.70
C PRO A 156 4.32 -22.71 14.43
N PHE A 157 4.69 -22.99 13.19
CA PHE A 157 5.96 -23.65 12.85
C PHE A 157 7.19 -22.76 13.05
N GLY A 158 7.06 -21.44 12.86
CA GLY A 158 8.19 -20.53 12.95
C GLY A 158 9.22 -20.73 11.81
N GLU A 159 10.44 -20.30 12.05
CA GLU A 159 11.55 -20.45 11.10
C GLU A 159 12.25 -21.81 11.31
N LEU A 160 11.79 -22.86 10.61
CA LEU A 160 12.44 -24.17 10.62
C LEU A 160 13.73 -24.18 9.80
N ASN A 161 13.81 -23.34 8.78
CA ASN A 161 15.00 -23.08 7.97
C ASN A 161 14.83 -21.69 7.29
N LYS A 162 15.93 -21.12 6.76
CA LYS A 162 15.93 -19.79 6.10
C LYS A 162 14.95 -19.66 4.90
N ARG A 163 14.40 -20.78 4.42
CA ARG A 163 13.46 -20.79 3.26
C ARG A 163 11.99 -20.62 3.66
N ASN A 164 11.68 -20.56 4.95
CA ASN A 164 10.31 -20.51 5.44
C ASN A 164 9.80 -19.09 5.69
N THR A 165 10.53 -18.07 5.23
CA THR A 165 10.09 -16.68 5.31
C THR A 165 9.21 -16.32 4.12
N ILE A 166 8.04 -15.76 4.38
CA ILE A 166 7.07 -15.29 3.38
C ILE A 166 7.18 -13.77 3.31
N HIS A 167 7.31 -13.21 2.10
CA HIS A 167 7.20 -11.78 1.85
C HIS A 167 5.80 -11.48 1.31
N PHE A 168 5.13 -10.46 1.87
CA PHE A 168 3.76 -10.17 1.50
C PHE A 168 3.43 -8.68 1.61
N THR A 169 2.35 -8.30 0.95
CA THR A 169 1.82 -6.94 0.90
C THR A 169 0.55 -6.82 1.72
N TYR A 170 0.14 -5.60 2.01
CA TYR A 170 -1.03 -5.33 2.82
C TYR A 170 -2.33 -5.93 2.25
N PRO A 171 -2.62 -5.87 0.93
CA PRO A 171 -3.84 -6.47 0.37
C PRO A 171 -4.01 -7.98 0.60
N LEU A 172 -2.94 -8.69 0.95
CA LEU A 172 -3.01 -10.13 1.27
C LEU A 172 -3.49 -10.40 2.69
N ILE A 173 -3.52 -9.40 3.56
CA ILE A 173 -3.94 -9.53 4.95
C ILE A 173 -5.47 -9.49 5.00
N GLN A 174 -6.10 -10.61 5.35
CA GLN A 174 -7.53 -10.67 5.59
C GLN A 174 -7.91 -10.19 6.99
N LYS A 175 -7.05 -10.48 7.97
CA LYS A 175 -7.34 -10.17 9.37
C LYS A 175 -6.08 -10.04 10.19
N VAL A 176 -6.06 -9.08 11.10
CA VAL A 176 -5.09 -9.01 12.20
C VAL A 176 -5.64 -9.82 13.37
N VAL A 177 -4.95 -10.90 13.74
CA VAL A 177 -5.35 -11.81 14.82
C VAL A 177 -4.84 -11.31 16.17
N HIS A 178 -3.60 -10.83 16.17
CA HIS A 178 -2.94 -10.29 17.36
C HIS A 178 -2.01 -9.16 16.93
N MET A 179 -2.10 -8.02 17.61
CA MET A 179 -1.23 -6.87 17.37
C MET A 179 0.09 -7.06 18.12
N GLY A 180 1.20 -6.84 17.44
CA GLY A 180 2.52 -6.83 18.05
C GLY A 180 2.76 -5.66 18.99
N TYR A 181 3.92 -5.66 19.64
CA TYR A 181 4.28 -4.60 20.58
C TYR A 181 4.52 -3.28 19.85
N GLN A 182 3.98 -2.21 20.45
CA GLN A 182 4.16 -0.84 19.94
C GLN A 182 4.55 0.09 21.09
N ASP A 183 5.58 0.89 20.85
CA ASP A 183 5.99 1.99 21.73
C ASP A 183 6.40 3.22 20.88
N GLU A 184 6.96 4.23 21.51
CA GLU A 184 7.43 5.44 20.82
C GLU A 184 8.59 5.17 19.86
N MET A 185 9.45 4.20 20.17
CA MET A 185 10.57 3.81 19.29
C MET A 185 10.04 3.16 18.00
N GLU A 186 9.05 2.29 18.15
CA GLU A 186 8.36 1.64 17.03
C GLU A 186 7.73 2.66 16.08
N GLN A 187 7.02 3.63 16.63
CA GLN A 187 6.36 4.68 15.85
C GLN A 187 7.36 5.61 15.17
N SER A 188 8.46 5.92 15.85
CA SER A 188 9.55 6.73 15.29
C SER A 188 10.26 6.00 14.15
N TYR A 189 10.46 4.70 14.28
CA TYR A 189 11.04 3.88 13.21
C TYR A 189 10.15 3.86 11.96
N ASP A 190 8.83 3.65 12.10
CA ASP A 190 7.90 3.70 10.97
C ASP A 190 7.95 5.05 10.25
N TYR A 191 7.92 6.15 11.02
CA TYR A 191 8.03 7.49 10.48
C TYR A 191 9.33 7.70 9.68
N LEU A 192 10.49 7.38 10.27
CA LEU A 192 11.81 7.55 9.63
C LEU A 192 11.95 6.70 8.36
N MET A 193 11.43 5.47 8.38
CA MET A 193 11.46 4.60 7.20
C MET A 193 10.62 5.18 6.06
N LYS A 194 9.45 5.71 6.34
CA LYS A 194 8.59 6.35 5.34
C LYS A 194 9.21 7.63 4.78
N GLU A 195 9.78 8.47 5.65
CA GLU A 195 10.48 9.69 5.22
C GLU A 195 11.63 9.34 4.28
N GLU A 196 12.53 8.45 4.69
CA GLU A 196 13.70 8.07 3.90
C GLU A 196 13.34 7.34 2.61
N LEU A 197 12.47 6.33 2.68
CA LEU A 197 12.21 5.48 1.53
C LEU A 197 11.25 6.12 0.54
N ILE A 198 10.11 6.59 1.03
CA ILE A 198 9.02 7.04 0.17
C ILE A 198 9.27 8.48 -0.30
N LEU A 199 9.61 9.37 0.62
CA LEU A 199 9.75 10.79 0.30
C LEU A 199 11.10 11.11 -0.34
N ASP A 200 12.21 10.68 0.27
CA ASP A 200 13.55 11.04 -0.18
C ASP A 200 14.01 10.18 -1.37
N LYS A 201 13.84 8.85 -1.27
CA LYS A 201 14.31 7.92 -2.31
C LYS A 201 13.25 7.60 -3.38
N GLY A 202 11.99 7.92 -3.16
CA GLY A 202 10.90 7.60 -4.08
C GLY A 202 10.68 6.10 -4.25
N ILE A 203 11.01 5.30 -3.23
CA ILE A 203 10.84 3.85 -3.22
C ILE A 203 9.51 3.54 -2.54
N THR A 204 8.62 2.86 -3.24
CA THR A 204 7.26 2.55 -2.78
C THR A 204 7.06 1.06 -2.59
N SER A 205 5.95 0.67 -1.97
CA SER A 205 5.57 -0.74 -1.83
C SER A 205 5.43 -1.41 -3.20
N ILE A 206 5.85 -2.66 -3.27
CA ILE A 206 5.85 -3.46 -4.49
C ILE A 206 4.46 -3.59 -5.12
N GLU A 207 3.41 -3.50 -4.34
CA GLU A 207 2.02 -3.55 -4.82
C GLU A 207 1.67 -2.42 -5.80
N PHE A 208 2.44 -1.32 -5.77
CA PHE A 208 2.29 -0.18 -6.68
C PHE A 208 3.26 -0.23 -7.87
N SER A 209 4.10 -1.25 -7.96
CA SER A 209 5.08 -1.41 -9.04
C SER A 209 4.67 -2.52 -10.00
N ASP A 210 3.97 -2.19 -11.07
CA ASP A 210 3.59 -3.15 -12.11
C ASP A 210 4.79 -3.93 -12.66
N LYS A 211 5.92 -3.26 -12.83
CA LYS A 211 7.15 -3.88 -13.32
C LYS A 211 7.66 -4.96 -12.37
N ASP A 212 7.72 -4.65 -11.08
CA ASP A 212 8.24 -5.58 -10.08
C ASP A 212 7.21 -6.69 -9.79
N MET A 213 5.90 -6.37 -9.80
CA MET A 213 4.84 -7.37 -9.68
C MET A 213 4.85 -8.38 -10.84
N ARG A 214 4.97 -7.94 -12.09
CA ARG A 214 5.11 -8.84 -13.25
C ARG A 214 6.35 -9.72 -13.15
N ARG A 215 7.44 -9.20 -12.61
CA ARG A 215 8.67 -9.97 -12.38
C ARG A 215 8.44 -11.10 -11.38
N ILE A 216 7.75 -10.86 -10.28
CA ILE A 216 7.36 -11.88 -9.29
C ILE A 216 6.50 -12.96 -9.94
N GLN A 217 5.45 -12.58 -10.65
CA GLN A 217 4.55 -13.50 -11.33
C GLN A 217 5.29 -14.41 -12.34
N ASN A 218 6.23 -13.83 -13.09
CA ASN A 218 7.05 -14.59 -14.04
C ASN A 218 8.02 -15.57 -13.36
N LEU A 219 8.53 -15.26 -12.17
CA LEU A 219 9.36 -16.18 -11.40
C LEU A 219 8.54 -17.32 -10.81
N SER A 220 7.36 -17.04 -10.28
CA SER A 220 6.41 -18.03 -9.74
C SER A 220 5.95 -19.01 -10.82
N SER A 221 5.61 -18.54 -12.03
CA SER A 221 5.16 -19.38 -13.15
C SER A 221 6.25 -20.31 -13.72
N ARG A 222 7.53 -19.97 -13.54
CA ARG A 222 8.68 -20.77 -14.03
C ARG A 222 9.14 -21.85 -13.05
N GLY A 223 8.44 -22.06 -11.93
CA GLY A 223 8.82 -23.05 -10.92
C GLY A 223 10.19 -22.78 -10.27
N LYS A 224 10.80 -21.61 -10.50
CA LYS A 224 12.04 -21.15 -9.89
C LYS A 224 11.77 -20.32 -8.65
N VAL A 225 10.81 -20.73 -7.83
CA VAL A 225 10.66 -20.20 -6.48
C VAL A 225 11.71 -20.91 -5.62
N SER A 226 12.97 -20.51 -5.84
CA SER A 226 14.03 -20.84 -4.90
C SER A 226 14.00 -19.78 -3.81
N ASP A 227 13.84 -20.21 -2.61
CA ASP A 227 14.28 -19.62 -1.36
C ASP A 227 13.40 -18.53 -0.69
N HIS A 228 12.40 -17.93 -1.34
CA HIS A 228 11.43 -17.07 -0.67
C HIS A 228 10.07 -17.25 -1.34
N ALA A 229 9.07 -17.73 -0.62
CA ALA A 229 7.69 -17.66 -1.09
C ALA A 229 7.34 -16.18 -1.21
N ILE A 230 7.27 -15.69 -2.44
CA ILE A 230 6.91 -14.31 -2.76
C ILE A 230 5.46 -14.35 -3.20
N VAL A 231 4.58 -13.75 -2.43
CA VAL A 231 3.16 -13.64 -2.72
C VAL A 231 2.76 -12.17 -2.73
#